data_05ebff4b22d90924935ca4726587e956
#
_entry.id   05ebff4b22d90924935ca4726587e956
#
_cell.length_a   1.000
_cell.length_b   1.000
_cell.length_c   1.000
_cell.angle_alpha   90.00
_cell.angle_beta   90.00
_cell.angle_gamma   90.00
#
_symmetry.space_group_name_H-M   'P 1'
#
loop_
_entity.id
_entity.type
_entity.pdbx_description
1 polymer ?
#
loop_
_entity_poly.entity_id
_entity_poly.type
_entity_poly.pdbx_seq_one_letter_code
_entity_poly.pdbx_strand_id
1 'polypeptide(L)'
;MVNADSGCPIYTNGDGERLLSTDFAKAKLSEMLGSAKGEEPAKLRRALYSALWQADGKKVRRFAPVDFIGRYMPNFFDYAIADEVHELKGDTAQGNALGTLAGCAQRTVVLTGTLLGGYADELFNILFRLQPAKMVGEGFECGEAGLRSFTETYGLLEKITVIEPSDNACSDGRVTKRIRRRPGASPLLFGRFLMSLGAFISLEDISDALPPYREEVIGVEMDPLLRDAYKKLEEDIKKALQEHRRNPTVISVALNALLLYPDRPFDLGDLYGYEYDPETRKRERFLIAETQDLNQNHVYAKERRLVEEVKSELARGRRCQIYAVYTQKRDVTRRLERILANEGIRVTVLTTEVPPEAREAWYERQLRAGVQAVICHPKLVQTGLDLIEFPTILFYETGYSIYVLRQASRRSWRIGQRLPVKVKFLHYAQTMQETCLRLMGKKLLVSLAMEGKFSSEGLQSINDEDDILMAMARELVTEKGIGERADAVWATLQKK
;
A
#
# COMPACT_ATOMS: atom_id res chain seq x y z
N MET A 1 22.97 13.04 -14.87
CA MET A 1 24.03 13.98 -14.45
C MET A 1 23.37 15.25 -13.92
N VAL A 2 24.04 15.92 -13.01
CA VAL A 2 23.60 17.22 -12.49
C VAL A 2 24.63 18.24 -12.96
N ASN A 3 24.17 19.39 -13.42
CA ASN A 3 25.08 20.50 -13.76
C ASN A 3 25.73 21.00 -12.46
N ALA A 4 27.06 20.97 -12.38
CA ALA A 4 27.81 21.35 -11.20
C ALA A 4 27.55 22.82 -10.77
N ASP A 5 27.26 23.70 -11.74
CA ASP A 5 27.09 25.14 -11.48
C ASP A 5 25.64 25.52 -11.08
N SER A 6 24.63 24.74 -11.51
CA SER A 6 23.22 25.07 -11.31
C SER A 6 22.42 24.03 -10.51
N GLY A 7 23.00 22.88 -10.20
CA GLY A 7 22.31 21.78 -9.55
C GLY A 7 21.19 21.15 -10.37
N CYS A 8 21.00 21.55 -11.63
CA CYS A 8 19.92 21.07 -12.48
C CYS A 8 20.24 19.73 -13.14
N PRO A 9 19.29 18.79 -13.22
CA PRO A 9 19.51 17.55 -13.95
C PRO A 9 19.71 17.82 -15.44
N ILE A 10 20.72 17.16 -16.01
CA ILE A 10 21.08 17.24 -17.43
C ILE A 10 20.51 16.02 -18.15
N TYR A 11 19.82 16.23 -19.23
CA TYR A 11 19.34 15.21 -20.13
C TYR A 11 20.19 15.18 -21.41
N THR A 12 20.31 14.02 -22.03
CA THR A 12 20.92 13.88 -23.36
C THR A 12 19.88 13.34 -24.34
N ASN A 13 19.87 13.89 -25.57
CA ASN A 13 19.13 13.31 -26.68
C ASN A 13 19.86 12.08 -27.26
N GLY A 14 19.26 11.42 -28.25
CA GLY A 14 19.84 10.24 -28.91
C GLY A 14 21.19 10.50 -29.59
N ASP A 15 21.51 11.76 -29.87
CA ASP A 15 22.74 12.22 -30.55
C ASP A 15 23.81 12.72 -29.54
N GLY A 16 23.54 12.57 -28.24
CA GLY A 16 24.49 12.97 -27.18
C GLY A 16 24.48 14.44 -26.81
N GLU A 17 23.60 15.25 -27.38
CA GLU A 17 23.45 16.64 -27.01
C GLU A 17 22.89 16.79 -25.59
N ARG A 18 23.46 17.71 -24.82
CA ARG A 18 23.04 17.99 -23.44
C ARG A 18 21.82 18.90 -23.44
N LEU A 19 20.75 18.44 -22.81
CA LEU A 19 19.52 19.19 -22.65
C LEU A 19 19.31 19.54 -21.17
N LEU A 20 18.78 20.73 -20.95
CA LEU A 20 18.49 21.23 -19.61
C LEU A 20 17.23 20.55 -19.02
N SER A 21 17.10 20.57 -17.69
CA SER A 21 15.89 20.04 -17.04
C SER A 21 14.64 20.79 -17.48
N THR A 22 13.49 20.09 -17.38
CA THR A 22 12.16 20.69 -17.66
C THR A 22 11.90 21.95 -16.83
N ASP A 23 12.34 21.98 -15.58
CA ASP A 23 12.08 23.10 -14.69
C ASP A 23 12.97 24.31 -15.03
N PHE A 24 14.23 24.07 -15.39
CA PHE A 24 15.10 25.13 -15.90
C PHE A 24 14.61 25.66 -17.25
N ALA A 25 14.19 24.78 -18.17
CA ALA A 25 13.61 25.17 -19.44
C ALA A 25 12.31 25.98 -19.26
N LYS A 26 11.45 25.60 -18.30
CA LYS A 26 10.26 26.36 -17.92
C LYS A 26 10.57 27.72 -17.34
N ALA A 27 11.56 27.80 -16.44
CA ALA A 27 12.01 29.08 -15.85
C ALA A 27 12.56 30.01 -16.94
N LYS A 28 13.42 29.49 -17.82
CA LYS A 28 13.99 30.26 -18.94
C LYS A 28 12.93 30.69 -19.96
N LEU A 29 11.97 29.81 -20.22
CA LEU A 29 10.80 30.10 -21.08
C LEU A 29 9.92 31.19 -20.46
N SER A 30 9.71 31.18 -19.14
CA SER A 30 8.95 32.21 -18.44
C SER A 30 9.67 33.57 -18.48
N GLU A 31 10.99 33.56 -18.32
CA GLU A 31 11.82 34.74 -18.46
C GLU A 31 11.74 35.34 -19.88
N MET A 32 11.86 34.49 -20.91
CA MET A 32 11.74 34.91 -22.32
C MET A 32 10.33 35.40 -22.67
N LEU A 33 9.29 34.81 -22.10
CA LEU A 33 7.90 35.22 -22.29
C LEU A 33 7.58 36.52 -21.56
N GLY A 34 8.21 36.78 -20.41
CA GLY A 34 8.10 38.04 -19.67
C GLY A 34 8.75 39.20 -20.40
N SER A 35 9.78 38.92 -21.19
CA SER A 35 10.51 39.92 -22.00
C SER A 35 9.94 40.13 -23.41
N ALA A 36 9.04 39.25 -23.89
CA ALA A 36 8.43 39.35 -25.22
C ALA A 36 7.26 40.35 -25.21
N LYS A 37 7.49 41.50 -25.80
CA LYS A 37 6.45 42.52 -26.11
C LYS A 37 5.87 42.19 -27.48
N GLY A 38 4.66 41.59 -27.57
CA GLY A 38 4.00 41.37 -28.83
C GLY A 38 2.83 40.35 -28.83
N GLU A 39 2.06 40.31 -29.87
CA GLU A 39 0.69 39.77 -29.99
C GLU A 39 0.51 38.24 -29.95
N GLU A 40 1.54 37.37 -29.82
CA GLU A 40 1.31 35.90 -29.87
C GLU A 40 2.05 35.08 -28.82
N PRO A 41 1.74 35.24 -27.54
CA PRO A 41 2.41 34.42 -26.50
C PRO A 41 2.12 32.92 -26.61
N ALA A 42 0.98 32.50 -27.16
CA ALA A 42 0.61 31.10 -27.32
C ALA A 42 1.36 30.38 -28.45
N LYS A 43 1.56 31.05 -29.59
CA LYS A 43 2.37 30.50 -30.70
C LYS A 43 3.85 30.47 -30.35
N LEU A 44 4.36 31.50 -29.67
CA LEU A 44 5.73 31.55 -29.19
C LEU A 44 5.98 30.44 -28.15
N ARG A 45 5.04 30.20 -27.26
CA ARG A 45 5.07 29.07 -26.34
C ARG A 45 5.16 27.74 -27.07
N ARG A 46 4.30 27.49 -28.05
CA ARG A 46 4.32 26.26 -28.86
C ARG A 46 5.61 26.11 -29.64
N ALA A 47 6.12 27.17 -30.24
CA ALA A 47 7.34 27.15 -31.01
C ALA A 47 8.58 26.90 -30.10
N LEU A 48 8.65 27.53 -28.94
CA LEU A 48 9.73 27.32 -27.96
C LEU A 48 9.66 25.94 -27.33
N TYR A 49 8.47 25.44 -26.99
CA TYR A 49 8.29 24.06 -26.56
C TYR A 49 8.66 23.07 -27.67
N SER A 50 8.29 23.35 -28.90
CA SER A 50 8.64 22.55 -30.07
C SER A 50 10.15 22.56 -30.33
N ALA A 51 10.79 23.73 -30.30
CA ALA A 51 12.22 23.88 -30.54
C ALA A 51 13.11 23.29 -29.42
N LEU A 52 12.65 23.39 -28.15
CA LEU A 52 13.38 22.84 -27.01
C LEU A 52 13.24 21.33 -26.84
N TRP A 53 12.17 20.72 -27.41
CA TRP A 53 11.80 19.34 -27.11
C TRP A 53 11.59 18.43 -28.32
N GLN A 54 11.68 18.98 -29.55
CA GLN A 54 11.61 18.20 -30.79
C GLN A 54 12.97 18.25 -31.52
N ALA A 55 13.91 17.47 -31.01
CA ALA A 55 14.91 16.91 -31.90
C ALA A 55 14.29 15.64 -32.50
N ASP A 56 13.82 15.71 -33.73
CA ASP A 56 13.39 14.59 -34.58
C ASP A 56 12.34 13.63 -34.00
N GLY A 57 11.35 14.13 -33.26
CA GLY A 57 10.22 13.32 -32.76
C GLY A 57 10.58 12.32 -31.66
N LYS A 58 11.81 12.28 -31.17
CA LYS A 58 12.22 11.41 -30.07
C LYS A 58 12.01 12.11 -28.73
N LYS A 59 11.27 11.46 -27.83
CA LYS A 59 11.13 11.95 -26.45
C LYS A 59 12.50 12.01 -25.79
N VAL A 60 12.83 13.15 -25.18
CA VAL A 60 14.02 13.27 -24.32
C VAL A 60 13.96 12.21 -23.23
N ARG A 61 14.92 11.30 -23.20
CA ARG A 61 15.03 10.30 -22.15
C ARG A 61 15.77 10.87 -20.97
N ARG A 62 15.21 10.70 -19.77
CA ARG A 62 15.97 10.88 -18.53
C ARG A 62 17.13 9.90 -18.54
N PHE A 63 18.32 10.38 -18.30
CA PHE A 63 19.48 9.51 -18.11
C PHE A 63 19.46 9.00 -16.67
N ALA A 64 19.15 7.73 -16.46
CA ALA A 64 19.17 7.15 -15.13
C ALA A 64 20.63 6.95 -14.67
N PRO A 65 21.00 7.36 -13.45
CA PRO A 65 22.38 7.14 -12.94
C PRO A 65 22.80 5.67 -13.02
N VAL A 66 21.87 4.73 -12.86
CA VAL A 66 22.14 3.30 -12.94
C VAL A 66 22.56 2.85 -14.35
N ASP A 67 22.04 3.49 -15.39
CA ASP A 67 22.46 3.21 -16.77
C ASP A 67 23.91 3.67 -17.02
N PHE A 68 24.32 4.76 -16.38
CA PHE A 68 25.71 5.23 -16.41
C PHE A 68 26.62 4.24 -15.70
N ILE A 69 26.24 3.80 -14.51
CA ILE A 69 27.01 2.82 -13.73
C ILE A 69 27.17 1.54 -14.54
N GLY A 70 26.09 1.03 -15.14
CA GLY A 70 26.11 -0.18 -15.96
C GLY A 70 27.04 -0.10 -17.17
N ARG A 71 27.14 1.08 -17.79
CA ARG A 71 27.97 1.26 -19.00
C ARG A 71 29.42 1.57 -18.73
N TYR A 72 29.70 2.39 -17.69
CA TYR A 72 31.01 3.00 -17.51
C TYR A 72 31.72 2.57 -16.23
N MET A 73 31.04 1.84 -15.35
CA MET A 73 31.57 1.46 -14.04
C MET A 73 31.38 -0.06 -13.76
N PRO A 74 31.64 -0.98 -14.72
CA PRO A 74 31.56 -2.41 -14.45
C PRO A 74 32.61 -2.79 -13.41
N ASN A 75 32.22 -3.59 -12.41
CA ASN A 75 33.10 -4.06 -11.32
C ASN A 75 33.79 -2.94 -10.52
N PHE A 76 33.25 -1.72 -10.56
CA PHE A 76 33.83 -0.59 -9.83
C PHE A 76 33.54 -0.67 -8.32
N PHE A 77 32.38 -1.24 -7.97
CA PHE A 77 31.94 -1.33 -6.57
C PHE A 77 32.26 -2.72 -6.01
N ASP A 78 32.82 -2.77 -4.81
CA ASP A 78 32.95 -4.02 -4.07
C ASP A 78 31.59 -4.53 -3.58
N TYR A 79 30.74 -3.63 -3.14
CA TYR A 79 29.40 -3.92 -2.63
C TYR A 79 28.34 -3.02 -3.28
N ALA A 80 27.21 -3.62 -3.66
CA ALA A 80 25.94 -2.91 -3.90
C ALA A 80 24.97 -3.28 -2.80
N ILE A 81 24.38 -2.26 -2.15
CA ILE A 81 23.40 -2.45 -1.09
C ILE A 81 22.06 -1.87 -1.56
N ALA A 82 21.02 -2.69 -1.63
CA ALA A 82 19.68 -2.25 -1.98
C ALA A 82 18.75 -2.43 -0.78
N ASP A 83 18.26 -1.31 -0.26
CA ASP A 83 17.26 -1.30 0.80
C ASP A 83 15.86 -1.42 0.21
N GLU A 84 14.92 -1.97 1.01
CA GLU A 84 13.52 -2.22 0.64
C GLU A 84 13.37 -2.99 -0.69
N VAL A 85 14.14 -4.06 -0.86
CA VAL A 85 14.19 -4.83 -2.13
C VAL A 85 12.82 -5.34 -2.57
N HIS A 86 11.85 -5.47 -1.67
CA HIS A 86 10.49 -5.87 -2.01
C HIS A 86 9.78 -4.89 -2.95
N GLU A 87 10.20 -3.62 -3.02
CA GLU A 87 9.70 -2.65 -4.01
C GLU A 87 10.25 -2.92 -5.42
N LEU A 88 11.33 -3.70 -5.52
CA LEU A 88 12.04 -4.01 -6.76
C LEU A 88 11.66 -5.39 -7.35
N LYS A 89 10.62 -6.04 -6.81
CA LYS A 89 10.19 -7.39 -7.19
C LYS A 89 9.59 -7.52 -8.60
N GLY A 90 9.04 -6.44 -9.14
CA GLY A 90 8.35 -6.44 -10.44
C GLY A 90 9.30 -6.46 -11.64
N ASP A 91 8.77 -6.81 -12.81
CA ASP A 91 9.44 -6.58 -14.10
C ASP A 91 9.26 -5.11 -14.51
N THR A 92 9.96 -4.24 -13.81
CA THR A 92 9.88 -2.78 -13.92
C THR A 92 11.27 -2.20 -14.15
N ALA A 93 11.33 -0.94 -14.61
CA ALA A 93 12.61 -0.23 -14.75
C ALA A 93 13.40 -0.17 -13.44
N GLN A 94 12.74 -0.02 -12.30
CA GLN A 94 13.36 -0.05 -10.98
C GLN A 94 13.92 -1.44 -10.65
N GLY A 95 13.15 -2.48 -10.91
CA GLY A 95 13.63 -3.85 -10.74
C GLY A 95 14.85 -4.16 -11.64
N ASN A 96 14.83 -3.73 -12.90
CA ASN A 96 15.95 -3.92 -13.81
C ASN A 96 17.19 -3.14 -13.38
N ALA A 97 17.02 -1.97 -12.72
CA ALA A 97 18.10 -1.22 -12.10
C ALA A 97 18.84 -2.06 -11.02
N LEU A 98 18.12 -2.85 -10.21
CA LEU A 98 18.74 -3.78 -9.26
C LEU A 98 19.64 -4.79 -9.98
N GLY A 99 19.16 -5.39 -11.09
CA GLY A 99 19.96 -6.33 -11.89
C GLY A 99 21.24 -5.70 -12.46
N THR A 100 21.14 -4.46 -12.95
CA THR A 100 22.29 -3.70 -13.43
C THR A 100 23.31 -3.43 -12.32
N LEU A 101 22.87 -2.99 -11.14
CA LEU A 101 23.74 -2.76 -10.00
C LEU A 101 24.39 -4.05 -9.49
N ALA A 102 23.64 -5.14 -9.43
CA ALA A 102 24.15 -6.44 -9.04
C ALA A 102 25.22 -6.95 -10.02
N GLY A 103 25.06 -6.67 -11.32
CA GLY A 103 26.07 -7.01 -12.35
C GLY A 103 27.32 -6.11 -12.34
N CYS A 104 27.27 -4.93 -11.67
CA CYS A 104 28.39 -3.99 -11.58
C CYS A 104 29.17 -4.09 -10.27
N ALA A 105 28.70 -4.84 -9.31
CA ALA A 105 29.33 -5.02 -8.01
C ALA A 105 29.84 -6.45 -7.83
N GLN A 106 30.91 -6.60 -7.04
CA GLN A 106 31.45 -7.93 -6.72
C GLN A 106 30.49 -8.72 -5.80
N ARG A 107 29.81 -8.01 -4.91
CA ARG A 107 28.83 -8.59 -3.98
C ARG A 107 27.62 -7.68 -3.87
N THR A 108 26.44 -8.29 -3.77
CA THR A 108 25.20 -7.55 -3.59
C THR A 108 24.53 -7.99 -2.30
N VAL A 109 24.15 -7.00 -1.49
CA VAL A 109 23.37 -7.19 -0.26
C VAL A 109 22.02 -6.51 -0.46
N VAL A 110 20.96 -7.24 -0.19
CA VAL A 110 19.60 -6.70 -0.26
C VAL A 110 18.96 -6.73 1.12
N LEU A 111 18.29 -5.65 1.49
CA LEU A 111 17.68 -5.48 2.78
C LEU A 111 16.17 -5.32 2.61
N THR A 112 15.40 -5.88 3.51
CA THR A 112 13.96 -5.65 3.56
C THR A 112 13.39 -6.04 4.92
N GLY A 113 12.46 -5.27 5.41
CA GLY A 113 11.66 -5.64 6.58
C GLY A 113 10.52 -6.63 6.27
N THR A 114 10.25 -6.90 4.98
CA THR A 114 9.18 -7.82 4.54
C THR A 114 9.56 -8.40 3.19
N LEU A 115 10.09 -9.62 3.20
CA LEU A 115 10.60 -10.25 1.99
C LEU A 115 9.49 -10.65 1.02
N LEU A 116 8.37 -11.14 1.53
CA LEU A 116 7.24 -11.65 0.75
C LEU A 116 5.95 -10.91 1.13
N GLY A 117 5.21 -10.46 0.12
CA GLY A 117 3.85 -9.93 0.28
C GLY A 117 2.78 -11.02 0.33
N GLY A 118 3.21 -12.28 0.43
CA GLY A 118 2.34 -13.44 0.54
C GLY A 118 2.39 -14.40 -0.65
N TYR A 119 3.13 -14.10 -1.72
CA TYR A 119 3.20 -14.96 -2.92
C TYR A 119 4.62 -15.38 -3.23
N ALA A 120 4.83 -16.67 -3.56
CA ALA A 120 6.15 -17.20 -3.89
C ALA A 120 6.80 -16.54 -5.12
N ASP A 121 5.99 -16.22 -6.12
CA ASP A 121 6.42 -15.61 -7.39
C ASP A 121 7.00 -14.19 -7.24
N GLU A 122 6.75 -13.54 -6.12
CA GLU A 122 7.36 -12.23 -5.81
C GLU A 122 8.89 -12.30 -5.69
N LEU A 123 9.43 -13.47 -5.34
CA LEU A 123 10.89 -13.69 -5.27
C LEU A 123 11.53 -14.00 -6.62
N PHE A 124 10.77 -14.42 -7.61
CA PHE A 124 11.32 -14.88 -8.88
C PHE A 124 12.29 -13.88 -9.53
N ASN A 125 11.81 -12.66 -9.75
CA ASN A 125 12.65 -11.64 -10.39
C ASN A 125 13.82 -11.19 -9.52
N ILE A 126 13.62 -11.14 -8.19
CA ILE A 126 14.70 -10.81 -7.24
C ILE A 126 15.79 -11.87 -7.32
N LEU A 127 15.42 -13.15 -7.26
CA LEU A 127 16.37 -14.25 -7.34
C LEU A 127 17.09 -14.30 -8.68
N PHE A 128 16.40 -14.06 -9.80
CA PHE A 128 17.06 -14.00 -11.11
C PHE A 128 18.07 -12.86 -11.23
N ARG A 129 17.80 -11.71 -10.60
CA ARG A 129 18.71 -10.56 -10.61
C ARG A 129 19.93 -10.75 -9.71
N LEU A 130 19.74 -11.48 -8.60
CA LEU A 130 20.82 -11.69 -7.61
C LEU A 130 21.59 -12.98 -7.86
N GLN A 131 20.92 -14.03 -8.35
CA GLN A 131 21.49 -15.38 -8.48
C GLN A 131 21.05 -16.07 -9.78
N PRO A 132 21.32 -15.46 -10.94
CA PRO A 132 20.87 -16.01 -12.23
C PRO A 132 21.41 -17.43 -12.48
N ALA A 133 22.66 -17.70 -12.14
CA ALA A 133 23.28 -19.02 -12.35
C ALA A 133 22.57 -20.11 -11.52
N LYS A 134 22.16 -19.81 -10.31
CA LYS A 134 21.42 -20.75 -9.46
C LYS A 134 20.02 -20.99 -9.98
N MET A 135 19.33 -19.94 -10.43
CA MET A 135 17.99 -20.08 -11.02
C MET A 135 18.00 -20.93 -12.28
N VAL A 136 18.97 -20.71 -13.18
CA VAL A 136 19.16 -21.53 -14.38
C VAL A 136 19.56 -22.96 -14.01
N GLY A 137 20.44 -23.15 -13.03
CA GLY A 137 20.85 -24.48 -12.54
C GLY A 137 19.70 -25.27 -11.92
N GLU A 138 18.68 -24.62 -11.36
CA GLU A 138 17.45 -25.24 -10.87
C GLU A 138 16.39 -25.44 -11.97
N GLY A 139 16.73 -25.12 -13.23
CA GLY A 139 15.88 -25.35 -14.39
C GLY A 139 14.87 -24.24 -14.71
N PHE A 140 15.03 -23.05 -14.14
CA PHE A 140 14.16 -21.93 -14.46
C PHE A 140 14.74 -21.05 -15.57
N GLU A 141 13.88 -20.63 -16.48
CA GLU A 141 14.21 -19.65 -17.53
C GLU A 141 13.82 -18.23 -17.08
N CYS A 142 14.51 -17.22 -17.57
CA CYS A 142 14.15 -15.83 -17.33
C CYS A 142 12.92 -15.47 -18.17
N GLY A 143 11.94 -14.76 -17.58
CA GLY A 143 10.74 -14.31 -18.25
C GLY A 143 9.47 -15.03 -17.82
N GLU A 144 8.37 -14.83 -18.56
CA GLU A 144 7.03 -15.30 -18.16
C GLU A 144 6.91 -16.82 -18.04
N ALA A 145 7.58 -17.58 -18.93
CA ALA A 145 7.55 -19.04 -18.88
C ALA A 145 8.20 -19.57 -17.61
N GLY A 146 9.38 -19.05 -17.26
CA GLY A 146 10.05 -19.39 -16.02
C GLY A 146 9.30 -18.94 -14.76
N LEU A 147 8.70 -17.74 -14.78
CA LEU A 147 7.85 -17.25 -13.69
C LEU A 147 6.67 -18.21 -13.46
N ARG A 148 6.04 -18.68 -14.53
CA ARG A 148 4.94 -19.66 -14.44
C ARG A 148 5.41 -20.97 -13.83
N SER A 149 6.53 -21.54 -14.34
CA SER A 149 7.11 -22.78 -13.81
C SER A 149 7.51 -22.64 -12.34
N PHE A 150 8.10 -21.51 -11.96
CA PHE A 150 8.46 -21.20 -10.59
C PHE A 150 7.23 -21.11 -9.68
N THR A 151 6.16 -20.47 -10.17
CA THR A 151 4.90 -20.37 -9.44
C THR A 151 4.21 -21.72 -9.29
N GLU A 152 4.31 -22.60 -10.30
CA GLU A 152 3.80 -23.98 -10.23
C GLU A 152 4.60 -24.84 -9.24
N THR A 153 5.89 -24.59 -9.10
CA THR A 153 6.78 -25.36 -8.22
C THR A 153 6.71 -24.90 -6.76
N TYR A 154 6.70 -23.60 -6.53
CA TYR A 154 6.83 -23.03 -5.18
C TYR A 154 5.63 -22.26 -4.70
N GLY A 155 4.71 -21.90 -5.59
CA GLY A 155 3.48 -21.20 -5.24
C GLY A 155 2.34 -22.13 -4.87
N LEU A 156 1.28 -21.54 -4.36
CA LEU A 156 0.03 -22.23 -4.12
C LEU A 156 -0.94 -21.92 -5.26
N LEU A 157 -1.36 -22.95 -6.00
CA LEU A 157 -2.25 -22.82 -7.15
C LEU A 157 -3.55 -23.57 -6.93
N GLU A 158 -4.66 -22.89 -7.16
CA GLU A 158 -5.99 -23.45 -7.19
C GLU A 158 -6.43 -23.70 -8.63
N LYS A 159 -6.81 -24.94 -8.94
CA LYS A 159 -7.40 -25.29 -10.23
C LYS A 159 -8.92 -25.25 -10.12
N ILE A 160 -9.55 -24.25 -10.72
CA ILE A 160 -11.01 -24.11 -10.76
C ILE A 160 -11.48 -24.70 -12.09
N THR A 161 -12.28 -25.74 -12.01
CA THR A 161 -12.96 -26.33 -13.18
C THR A 161 -14.42 -25.90 -13.12
N VAL A 162 -14.84 -25.08 -14.07
CA VAL A 162 -16.24 -24.68 -14.24
C VAL A 162 -16.82 -25.54 -15.35
N ILE A 163 -17.84 -26.32 -15.03
CA ILE A 163 -18.59 -27.11 -15.99
C ILE A 163 -19.91 -26.38 -16.21
N GLU A 164 -20.07 -25.81 -17.39
CA GLU A 164 -21.34 -25.23 -17.82
C GLU A 164 -22.13 -26.34 -18.52
N PRO A 165 -23.26 -26.82 -17.92
CA PRO A 165 -24.06 -27.84 -18.59
C PRO A 165 -24.57 -27.31 -19.93
N SER A 166 -24.64 -28.18 -20.92
CA SER A 166 -25.23 -27.86 -22.21
C SER A 166 -26.71 -28.14 -22.18
N ASP A 167 -27.52 -27.24 -22.69
CA ASP A 167 -28.96 -27.48 -22.90
C ASP A 167 -29.25 -28.48 -24.04
N ASN A 168 -28.22 -28.98 -24.71
CA ASN A 168 -28.30 -29.90 -25.82
C ASN A 168 -27.82 -31.29 -25.40
N ALA A 169 -28.69 -32.32 -25.54
CA ALA A 169 -28.42 -33.69 -25.19
C ALA A 169 -27.24 -34.36 -25.94
N CYS A 170 -26.70 -33.71 -26.97
CA CYS A 170 -25.57 -34.17 -27.78
C CYS A 170 -24.25 -33.45 -27.49
N SER A 171 -24.17 -32.63 -26.43
CA SER A 171 -22.97 -31.88 -26.08
C SER A 171 -22.60 -32.08 -24.62
N ASP A 172 -21.33 -32.42 -24.37
CA ASP A 172 -20.79 -32.62 -23.00
C ASP A 172 -20.69 -31.34 -22.17
N GLY A 173 -21.23 -30.21 -22.65
CA GLY A 173 -21.10 -28.91 -22.00
C GLY A 173 -19.70 -28.30 -22.16
N ARG A 174 -19.55 -27.05 -21.73
CA ARG A 174 -18.28 -26.32 -21.81
C ARG A 174 -17.50 -26.43 -20.50
N VAL A 175 -16.38 -27.11 -20.53
CA VAL A 175 -15.46 -27.20 -19.39
C VAL A 175 -14.42 -26.07 -19.49
N THR A 176 -14.50 -25.10 -18.61
CA THR A 176 -13.51 -24.03 -18.50
C THR A 176 -12.61 -24.30 -17.31
N LYS A 177 -11.32 -24.51 -17.55
CA LYS A 177 -10.31 -24.66 -16.50
C LYS A 177 -9.61 -23.33 -16.28
N ARG A 178 -9.64 -22.81 -15.06
CA ARG A 178 -8.90 -21.63 -14.65
C ARG A 178 -7.90 -22.00 -13.56
N ILE A 179 -6.68 -21.52 -13.69
CA ILE A 179 -5.66 -21.62 -12.64
C ILE A 179 -5.63 -20.28 -11.93
N ARG A 180 -5.78 -20.32 -10.62
CA ARG A 180 -5.71 -19.15 -9.76
C ARG A 180 -4.58 -19.33 -8.77
N ARG A 181 -3.73 -18.31 -8.62
CA ARG A 181 -2.71 -18.34 -7.59
C ARG A 181 -3.30 -17.94 -6.24
N ARG A 182 -2.83 -18.58 -5.19
CA ARG A 182 -3.19 -18.32 -3.79
C ARG A 182 -2.02 -17.78 -3.01
N PRO A 183 -2.24 -16.97 -1.97
CA PRO A 183 -1.19 -16.60 -1.03
C PRO A 183 -0.55 -17.85 -0.44
N GLY A 184 0.75 -17.88 -0.42
CA GLY A 184 1.52 -18.99 0.12
C GLY A 184 2.79 -19.25 -0.69
N ALA A 185 3.77 -19.86 -0.02
CA ALA A 185 4.97 -20.38 -0.66
C ALA A 185 5.35 -21.72 -0.03
N SER A 186 5.85 -22.62 -0.86
CA SER A 186 6.38 -23.90 -0.41
C SER A 186 7.57 -23.69 0.54
N PRO A 187 7.68 -24.39 1.68
CA PRO A 187 8.87 -24.39 2.53
C PRO A 187 10.17 -24.75 1.78
N LEU A 188 10.05 -25.49 0.68
CA LEU A 188 11.19 -25.83 -0.18
C LEU A 188 11.84 -24.57 -0.79
N LEU A 189 11.08 -23.51 -1.06
CA LEU A 189 11.61 -22.25 -1.54
C LEU A 189 12.60 -21.66 -0.53
N PHE A 190 12.25 -21.66 0.74
CA PHE A 190 13.12 -21.22 1.81
C PHE A 190 14.40 -22.05 1.89
N GLY A 191 14.26 -23.38 1.94
CA GLY A 191 15.40 -24.29 2.04
C GLY A 191 16.37 -24.21 0.84
N ARG A 192 15.84 -24.06 -0.38
CA ARG A 192 16.67 -24.01 -1.60
C ARG A 192 17.34 -22.66 -1.84
N PHE A 193 16.66 -21.56 -1.62
CA PHE A 193 17.15 -20.25 -2.04
C PHE A 193 17.52 -19.35 -0.88
N LEU A 194 16.77 -19.35 0.22
CA LEU A 194 16.93 -18.36 1.28
C LEU A 194 17.85 -18.82 2.41
N MET A 195 17.80 -20.09 2.79
CA MET A 195 18.53 -20.60 3.94
C MET A 195 20.05 -20.39 3.86
N SER A 196 20.62 -20.49 2.64
CA SER A 196 22.07 -20.29 2.44
C SER A 196 22.47 -18.84 2.16
N LEU A 197 21.52 -17.95 1.91
CA LEU A 197 21.76 -16.59 1.42
C LEU A 197 21.20 -15.53 2.35
N GLY A 198 20.13 -15.86 3.09
CA GLY A 198 19.40 -14.93 3.94
C GLY A 198 19.85 -15.00 5.39
N ALA A 199 20.00 -13.84 6.02
CA ALA A 199 20.05 -13.72 7.47
C ALA A 199 18.75 -13.06 7.92
N PHE A 200 18.02 -13.72 8.81
CA PHE A 200 16.78 -13.21 9.40
C PHE A 200 17.11 -12.72 10.81
N ILE A 201 17.01 -11.41 10.99
CA ILE A 201 17.34 -10.74 12.24
C ILE A 201 16.11 -9.96 12.68
N SER A 202 15.57 -10.28 13.85
CA SER A 202 14.52 -9.48 14.48
C SER A 202 15.13 -8.37 15.33
N LEU A 203 14.36 -7.32 15.56
CA LEU A 203 14.82 -6.24 16.45
C LEU A 203 15.04 -6.75 17.88
N GLU A 204 14.30 -7.78 18.27
CA GLU A 204 14.44 -8.49 19.57
C GLU A 204 15.78 -9.24 19.68
N ASP A 205 16.33 -9.72 18.56
CA ASP A 205 17.64 -10.40 18.54
C ASP A 205 18.82 -9.43 18.74
N ILE A 206 18.59 -8.14 18.47
CA ILE A 206 19.64 -7.12 18.50
C ILE A 206 19.67 -6.35 19.82
N SER A 207 18.53 -6.24 20.51
CA SER A 207 18.42 -5.35 21.66
C SER A 207 17.49 -5.90 22.74
N ASP A 208 18.10 -6.28 23.86
CA ASP A 208 17.39 -6.59 25.13
C ASP A 208 16.72 -5.35 25.75
N ALA A 209 17.00 -4.16 25.21
CA ALA A 209 16.55 -2.88 25.76
C ALA A 209 15.27 -2.34 25.10
N LEU A 210 14.64 -3.10 24.20
CA LEU A 210 13.39 -2.66 23.59
C LEU A 210 12.22 -2.76 24.59
N PRO A 211 11.39 -1.71 24.67
CA PRO A 211 10.20 -1.75 25.51
C PRO A 211 9.16 -2.71 24.94
N PRO A 212 8.21 -3.18 25.76
CA PRO A 212 7.11 -4.00 25.30
C PRO A 212 6.35 -3.34 24.14
N TYR A 213 5.99 -4.16 23.14
CA TYR A 213 5.16 -3.77 21.98
C TYR A 213 3.83 -4.53 22.05
N ARG A 214 2.73 -3.80 21.91
CA ARG A 214 1.38 -4.40 21.92
C ARG A 214 0.50 -3.79 20.85
N GLU A 215 -0.27 -4.65 20.19
CA GLU A 215 -1.30 -4.28 19.24
C GLU A 215 -2.67 -4.64 19.83
N GLU A 216 -3.62 -3.71 19.75
CA GLU A 216 -4.97 -3.87 20.28
C GLU A 216 -5.99 -3.54 19.19
N VAL A 217 -6.99 -4.38 19.02
CA VAL A 217 -8.12 -4.12 18.14
C VAL A 217 -9.30 -3.68 18.98
N ILE A 218 -9.84 -2.51 18.67
CA ILE A 218 -10.91 -1.87 19.43
C ILE A 218 -12.16 -1.77 18.55
N GLY A 219 -13.11 -2.66 18.82
CA GLY A 219 -14.43 -2.61 18.19
C GLY A 219 -15.33 -1.57 18.87
N VAL A 220 -15.98 -0.77 18.07
CA VAL A 220 -16.92 0.29 18.51
C VAL A 220 -18.29 -0.01 17.93
N GLU A 221 -19.33 0.06 18.77
CA GLU A 221 -20.70 -0.06 18.30
C GLU A 221 -21.14 1.24 17.61
N MET A 222 -21.88 1.13 16.51
CA MET A 222 -22.41 2.29 15.80
C MET A 222 -23.54 2.95 16.58
N ASP A 223 -23.62 4.27 16.45
CA ASP A 223 -24.84 5.01 16.84
C ASP A 223 -26.06 4.47 16.04
N PRO A 224 -27.28 4.41 16.62
CA PRO A 224 -28.42 3.77 15.98
C PRO A 224 -28.71 4.24 14.54
N LEU A 225 -28.71 5.56 14.33
CA LEU A 225 -28.96 6.13 13.00
C LEU A 225 -27.88 5.75 11.98
N LEU A 226 -26.62 5.74 12.41
CA LEU A 226 -25.51 5.32 11.54
C LEU A 226 -25.60 3.84 11.19
N ARG A 227 -25.96 3.03 12.17
CA ARG A 227 -26.13 1.57 11.96
C ARG A 227 -27.26 1.26 10.98
N ASP A 228 -28.39 1.94 11.09
CA ASP A 228 -29.52 1.72 10.20
C ASP A 228 -29.22 2.17 8.78
N ALA A 229 -28.57 3.33 8.61
CA ALA A 229 -28.11 3.81 7.32
C ALA A 229 -27.04 2.89 6.68
N TYR A 230 -26.10 2.38 7.50
CA TYR A 230 -25.08 1.43 7.05
C TYR A 230 -25.68 0.10 6.57
N LYS A 231 -26.63 -0.46 7.34
CA LYS A 231 -27.32 -1.71 6.96
C LYS A 231 -28.07 -1.57 5.65
N LYS A 232 -28.79 -0.45 5.45
CA LYS A 232 -29.47 -0.19 4.18
C LYS A 232 -28.47 -0.14 3.02
N LEU A 233 -27.39 0.61 3.18
CA LEU A 233 -26.32 0.68 2.18
C LEU A 233 -25.72 -0.70 1.87
N GLU A 234 -25.46 -1.50 2.89
CA GLU A 234 -24.94 -2.86 2.77
C GLU A 234 -25.89 -3.78 2.00
N GLU A 235 -27.19 -3.71 2.27
CA GLU A 235 -28.23 -4.49 1.58
C GLU A 235 -28.32 -4.11 0.10
N ASP A 236 -28.33 -2.82 -0.22
CA ASP A 236 -28.37 -2.34 -1.62
C ASP A 236 -27.10 -2.75 -2.38
N ILE A 237 -25.93 -2.66 -1.76
CA ILE A 237 -24.66 -3.13 -2.31
C ILE A 237 -24.68 -4.66 -2.53
N LYS A 238 -25.24 -5.46 -1.59
CA LYS A 238 -25.37 -6.91 -1.76
C LYS A 238 -26.21 -7.27 -2.98
N LYS A 239 -27.32 -6.58 -3.21
CA LYS A 239 -28.17 -6.76 -4.40
C LYS A 239 -27.38 -6.45 -5.67
N ALA A 240 -26.73 -5.30 -5.74
CA ALA A 240 -25.92 -4.90 -6.91
C ALA A 240 -24.78 -5.87 -7.20
N LEU A 241 -24.09 -6.40 -6.17
CA LEU A 241 -23.06 -7.42 -6.33
C LEU A 241 -23.60 -8.77 -6.81
N GLN A 242 -24.85 -9.12 -6.49
CA GLN A 242 -25.50 -10.33 -7.01
C GLN A 242 -25.88 -10.18 -8.48
N GLU A 243 -26.38 -9.01 -8.88
CA GLU A 243 -26.77 -8.70 -10.26
C GLU A 243 -25.54 -8.56 -11.18
N HIS A 244 -24.47 -7.92 -10.69
CA HIS A 244 -23.28 -7.60 -11.48
C HIS A 244 -22.03 -8.38 -11.01
N ARG A 245 -22.15 -9.67 -10.69
CA ARG A 245 -21.09 -10.51 -10.08
C ARG A 245 -19.74 -10.53 -10.79
N ARG A 246 -19.68 -10.21 -12.06
CA ARG A 246 -18.45 -10.23 -12.88
C ARG A 246 -17.84 -8.85 -13.11
N ASN A 247 -18.43 -7.79 -12.60
CA ASN A 247 -17.95 -6.43 -12.81
C ASN A 247 -16.99 -6.00 -11.68
N PRO A 248 -15.65 -5.97 -11.92
CA PRO A 248 -14.67 -5.63 -10.87
C PRO A 248 -14.80 -4.17 -10.40
N THR A 249 -15.35 -3.29 -11.24
CA THR A 249 -15.56 -1.88 -10.87
C THR A 249 -16.64 -1.78 -9.77
N VAL A 250 -17.71 -2.58 -9.87
CA VAL A 250 -18.76 -2.62 -8.85
C VAL A 250 -18.21 -3.08 -7.52
N ILE A 251 -17.39 -4.16 -7.53
CA ILE A 251 -16.75 -4.68 -6.31
C ILE A 251 -15.90 -3.60 -5.64
N SER A 252 -15.05 -2.93 -6.41
CA SER A 252 -14.17 -1.89 -5.86
C SER A 252 -14.94 -0.69 -5.29
N VAL A 253 -15.94 -0.18 -6.02
CA VAL A 253 -16.78 0.95 -5.56
C VAL A 253 -17.55 0.58 -4.30
N ALA A 254 -18.19 -0.58 -4.32
CA ALA A 254 -19.01 -1.08 -3.22
C ALA A 254 -18.22 -1.28 -1.92
N LEU A 255 -17.09 -1.99 -1.99
CA LEU A 255 -16.27 -2.25 -0.81
C LEU A 255 -15.62 -1.00 -0.24
N ASN A 256 -15.14 -0.09 -1.11
CA ASN A 256 -14.62 1.20 -0.66
C ASN A 256 -15.70 2.02 0.06
N ALA A 257 -16.94 1.99 -0.44
CA ALA A 257 -18.04 2.70 0.22
C ALA A 257 -18.34 2.12 1.61
N LEU A 258 -18.40 0.80 1.76
CA LEU A 258 -18.65 0.14 3.06
C LEU A 258 -17.51 0.35 4.07
N LEU A 259 -16.27 0.57 3.61
CA LEU A 259 -15.15 0.91 4.49
C LEU A 259 -15.19 2.38 4.93
N LEU A 260 -15.62 3.27 4.03
CA LEU A 260 -15.56 4.74 4.21
C LEU A 260 -16.77 5.31 4.93
N TYR A 261 -17.96 4.85 4.53
CA TYR A 261 -19.23 5.43 5.00
C TYR A 261 -19.35 5.49 6.53
N PRO A 262 -18.93 4.46 7.29
CA PRO A 262 -19.00 4.53 8.75
C PRO A 262 -18.21 5.68 9.37
N ASP A 263 -17.08 6.05 8.76
CA ASP A 263 -16.20 7.11 9.28
C ASP A 263 -16.59 8.50 8.77
N ARG A 264 -17.31 8.56 7.65
CA ARG A 264 -17.81 9.80 7.07
C ARG A 264 -19.19 9.58 6.44
N PRO A 265 -20.25 9.49 7.26
CA PRO A 265 -21.62 9.21 6.78
C PRO A 265 -22.32 10.44 6.18
N PHE A 266 -21.60 11.23 5.43
CA PHE A 266 -22.07 12.43 4.72
C PHE A 266 -21.14 12.77 3.56
N ASP A 267 -21.64 13.47 2.56
CA ASP A 267 -20.91 13.90 1.34
C ASP A 267 -20.34 12.71 0.54
N LEU A 268 -20.84 11.49 0.70
CA LEU A 268 -20.38 10.35 -0.09
C LEU A 268 -20.98 10.38 -1.51
N GLY A 269 -22.24 10.80 -1.62
CA GLY A 269 -23.04 10.77 -2.83
C GLY A 269 -23.40 9.35 -3.25
N ASP A 270 -24.31 9.22 -4.19
CA ASP A 270 -24.75 7.92 -4.67
C ASP A 270 -23.65 7.16 -5.38
N LEU A 271 -23.67 5.85 -5.23
CA LEU A 271 -22.68 4.94 -5.78
C LEU A 271 -23.10 4.47 -7.17
N TYR A 272 -22.20 4.60 -8.12
CA TYR A 272 -22.47 4.21 -9.50
C TYR A 272 -21.44 3.22 -10.03
N GLY A 273 -21.94 2.25 -10.80
CA GLY A 273 -21.17 1.35 -11.63
C GLY A 273 -21.20 1.73 -13.09
N TYR A 274 -20.35 1.09 -13.87
CA TYR A 274 -20.32 1.23 -15.31
C TYR A 274 -20.31 -0.16 -15.94
N GLU A 275 -21.19 -0.37 -16.91
CA GLU A 275 -21.25 -1.60 -17.70
C GLU A 275 -21.05 -1.27 -19.17
N TYR A 276 -20.38 -2.16 -19.89
CA TYR A 276 -20.19 -1.98 -21.33
C TYR A 276 -21.37 -2.59 -22.08
N ASP A 277 -22.11 -1.76 -22.77
CA ASP A 277 -23.18 -2.20 -23.67
C ASP A 277 -22.58 -2.56 -25.04
N PRO A 278 -22.65 -3.84 -25.45
CA PRO A 278 -22.14 -4.27 -26.74
C PRO A 278 -22.91 -3.74 -27.95
N GLU A 279 -24.19 -3.36 -27.80
CA GLU A 279 -25.01 -2.84 -28.88
C GLU A 279 -24.65 -1.38 -29.17
N THR A 280 -24.64 -0.53 -28.16
CA THR A 280 -24.31 0.89 -28.29
C THR A 280 -22.80 1.16 -28.31
N ARG A 281 -21.96 0.19 -27.97
CA ARG A 281 -20.49 0.30 -27.77
C ARG A 281 -20.07 1.39 -26.79
N LYS A 282 -20.95 1.73 -25.85
CA LYS A 282 -20.71 2.75 -24.82
C LYS A 282 -20.68 2.12 -23.44
N ARG A 283 -20.06 2.81 -22.51
CA ARG A 283 -20.16 2.49 -21.08
C ARG A 283 -21.39 3.18 -20.53
N GLU A 284 -22.37 2.41 -20.09
CA GLU A 284 -23.54 2.91 -19.43
C GLU A 284 -23.33 2.96 -17.90
N ARG A 285 -23.86 4.01 -17.31
CA ARG A 285 -23.81 4.24 -15.86
C ARG A 285 -25.07 3.69 -15.23
N PHE A 286 -24.93 2.89 -14.20
CA PHE A 286 -26.06 2.41 -13.40
C PHE A 286 -25.84 2.69 -11.92
N LEU A 287 -26.93 2.78 -11.15
CA LEU A 287 -26.90 3.01 -9.70
C LEU A 287 -26.58 1.69 -8.98
N ILE A 288 -25.58 1.71 -8.11
CA ILE A 288 -25.24 0.60 -7.22
C ILE A 288 -26.04 0.72 -5.92
N ALA A 289 -26.00 1.90 -5.30
CA ALA A 289 -26.71 2.18 -4.07
C ALA A 289 -26.88 3.69 -3.87
N GLU A 290 -27.98 4.08 -3.22
CA GLU A 290 -28.15 5.42 -2.70
C GLU A 290 -27.52 5.52 -1.31
N THR A 291 -26.88 6.65 -1.02
CA THR A 291 -26.30 6.91 0.29
C THR A 291 -27.10 7.94 1.05
N GLN A 292 -27.32 7.67 2.33
CA GLN A 292 -28.00 8.62 3.20
C GLN A 292 -26.97 9.53 3.85
N ASP A 293 -27.09 10.86 3.64
CA ASP A 293 -26.29 11.82 4.37
C ASP A 293 -26.83 12.01 5.79
N LEU A 294 -25.97 11.79 6.77
CA LEU A 294 -26.25 12.02 8.18
C LEU A 294 -25.67 13.37 8.65
N ASN A 295 -26.03 13.77 9.87
CA ASN A 295 -25.62 15.06 10.42
C ASN A 295 -24.10 15.16 10.58
N GLN A 296 -23.46 16.01 9.78
CA GLN A 296 -22.00 16.23 9.82
C GLN A 296 -21.50 16.93 11.10
N ASN A 297 -22.39 17.55 11.88
CA ASN A 297 -22.00 18.18 13.15
C ASN A 297 -22.11 17.23 14.34
N HIS A 298 -22.68 16.03 14.14
CA HIS A 298 -22.73 15.01 15.18
C HIS A 298 -21.36 14.36 15.35
N VAL A 299 -20.92 14.15 16.60
CA VAL A 299 -19.69 13.39 16.91
C VAL A 299 -20.09 11.93 17.07
N TYR A 300 -19.64 11.09 16.15
CA TYR A 300 -20.01 9.68 16.10
C TYR A 300 -19.23 8.81 17.09
N ALA A 301 -19.74 7.63 17.39
CA ALA A 301 -19.20 6.74 18.43
C ALA A 301 -17.71 6.47 18.31
N LYS A 302 -17.19 6.21 17.09
CA LYS A 302 -15.76 5.97 16.87
C LYS A 302 -14.91 7.22 17.09
N GLU A 303 -15.43 8.40 16.78
CA GLU A 303 -14.77 9.66 17.06
C GLU A 303 -14.71 9.94 18.57
N ARG A 304 -15.81 9.69 19.30
CA ARG A 304 -15.83 9.77 20.77
C ARG A 304 -14.80 8.79 21.37
N ARG A 305 -14.77 7.55 20.86
CA ARG A 305 -13.80 6.56 21.32
C ARG A 305 -12.37 6.99 21.04
N LEU A 306 -12.07 7.59 19.88
CA LEU A 306 -10.75 8.15 19.59
C LEU A 306 -10.36 9.21 20.63
N VAL A 307 -11.25 10.13 20.97
CA VAL A 307 -11.02 11.16 22.00
C VAL A 307 -10.69 10.53 23.36
N GLU A 308 -11.46 9.52 23.77
CA GLU A 308 -11.25 8.78 25.04
C GLU A 308 -9.86 8.11 25.06
N GLU A 309 -9.48 7.43 23.98
CA GLU A 309 -8.19 6.77 23.87
C GLU A 309 -7.03 7.78 23.93
N VAL A 310 -7.13 8.88 23.18
CA VAL A 310 -6.11 9.93 23.19
C VAL A 310 -6.00 10.55 24.59
N LYS A 311 -7.11 10.93 25.23
CA LYS A 311 -7.10 11.48 26.59
C LYS A 311 -6.49 10.52 27.62
N SER A 312 -6.85 9.24 27.51
CA SER A 312 -6.31 8.20 28.40
C SER A 312 -4.80 8.05 28.27
N GLU A 313 -4.26 8.10 27.04
CA GLU A 313 -2.82 8.00 26.82
C GLU A 313 -2.10 9.30 27.23
N LEU A 314 -2.67 10.46 26.96
CA LEU A 314 -2.12 11.75 27.40
C LEU A 314 -2.07 11.89 28.93
N ALA A 315 -3.08 11.39 29.66
CA ALA A 315 -3.07 11.34 31.12
C ALA A 315 -1.91 10.49 31.69
N ARG A 316 -1.38 9.58 30.89
CA ARG A 316 -0.19 8.76 31.18
C ARG A 316 1.11 9.39 30.67
N GLY A 317 1.09 10.62 30.20
CA GLY A 317 2.23 11.32 29.62
C GLY A 317 2.66 10.83 28.25
N ARG A 318 1.78 10.16 27.49
CA ARG A 318 2.08 9.52 26.21
C ARG A 318 1.45 10.30 25.05
N ARG A 319 2.26 10.75 24.11
CA ARG A 319 1.78 11.37 22.88
C ARG A 319 1.24 10.34 21.90
N CYS A 320 0.34 10.78 21.03
CA CYS A 320 -0.35 9.89 20.09
C CYS A 320 -0.06 10.26 18.63
N GLN A 321 0.27 9.26 17.83
CA GLN A 321 0.26 9.34 16.37
C GLN A 321 -1.04 8.71 15.87
N ILE A 322 -1.82 9.46 15.08
CA ILE A 322 -3.13 9.01 14.56
C ILE A 322 -3.02 8.87 13.05
N TYR A 323 -3.48 7.72 12.53
CA TYR A 323 -3.48 7.45 11.10
C TYR A 323 -4.88 7.43 10.52
N ALA A 324 -5.04 8.19 9.43
CA ALA A 324 -6.20 8.16 8.54
C ALA A 324 -5.71 7.91 7.11
N VAL A 325 -6.41 7.05 6.37
CA VAL A 325 -5.92 6.50 5.10
C VAL A 325 -6.57 7.15 3.90
N TYR A 326 -7.83 7.53 4.02
CA TYR A 326 -8.55 8.10 2.89
C TYR A 326 -8.26 9.59 2.73
N THR A 327 -8.12 10.03 1.49
CA THR A 327 -7.68 11.38 1.13
C THR A 327 -8.70 12.09 0.22
N GLN A 328 -8.45 13.36 -0.10
CA GLN A 328 -9.27 14.23 -0.94
C GLN A 328 -10.69 14.44 -0.36
N LYS A 329 -11.74 14.20 -1.14
CA LYS A 329 -13.14 14.37 -0.70
C LYS A 329 -13.53 13.45 0.46
N ARG A 330 -12.74 12.42 0.73
CA ARG A 330 -12.98 11.39 1.75
C ARG A 330 -12.10 11.59 3.00
N ASP A 331 -11.36 12.69 3.03
CA ASP A 331 -10.44 13.03 4.11
C ASP A 331 -11.21 13.37 5.41
N VAL A 332 -10.88 12.65 6.47
CA VAL A 332 -11.41 12.88 7.82
C VAL A 332 -10.43 13.62 8.73
N THR A 333 -9.19 13.87 8.29
CA THR A 333 -8.12 14.39 9.15
C THR A 333 -8.46 15.76 9.77
N ARG A 334 -9.00 16.68 8.97
CA ARG A 334 -9.40 18.00 9.46
C ARG A 334 -10.61 17.96 10.42
N ARG A 335 -11.49 16.99 10.20
CA ARG A 335 -12.62 16.76 11.12
C ARG A 335 -12.12 16.23 12.47
N LEU A 336 -11.23 15.24 12.43
CA LEU A 336 -10.63 14.69 13.66
C LEU A 336 -9.80 15.75 14.40
N GLU A 337 -9.03 16.56 13.69
CA GLU A 337 -8.29 17.69 14.25
C GLU A 337 -9.23 18.64 15.03
N ARG A 338 -10.34 19.05 14.41
CA ARG A 338 -11.33 19.92 15.05
C ARG A 338 -11.95 19.27 16.30
N ILE A 339 -12.34 18.00 16.21
CA ILE A 339 -12.96 17.29 17.34
C ILE A 339 -11.97 17.20 18.51
N LEU A 340 -10.73 16.78 18.27
CA LEU A 340 -9.71 16.69 19.30
C LEU A 340 -9.33 18.06 19.89
N ALA A 341 -9.24 19.10 19.06
CA ALA A 341 -8.99 20.47 19.51
C ALA A 341 -10.10 21.02 20.40
N ASN A 342 -11.36 20.74 20.07
CA ASN A 342 -12.51 21.12 20.90
C ASN A 342 -12.49 20.46 22.30
N GLU A 343 -11.83 19.32 22.42
CA GLU A 343 -11.62 18.61 23.68
C GLU A 343 -10.34 19.04 24.43
N GLY A 344 -9.72 20.14 23.98
CA GLY A 344 -8.54 20.74 24.62
C GLY A 344 -7.22 20.04 24.29
N ILE A 345 -7.19 19.15 23.29
CA ILE A 345 -5.98 18.43 22.86
C ILE A 345 -5.23 19.27 21.82
N ARG A 346 -3.94 19.52 22.06
CA ARG A 346 -3.07 20.17 21.07
C ARG A 346 -2.71 19.18 19.97
N VAL A 347 -3.42 19.26 18.85
CA VAL A 347 -3.33 18.37 17.72
C VAL A 347 -2.94 19.12 16.44
N THR A 348 -2.28 18.45 15.52
CA THR A 348 -1.95 19.00 14.19
C THR A 348 -1.98 17.91 13.13
N VAL A 349 -2.09 18.31 11.86
CA VAL A 349 -2.14 17.40 10.71
C VAL A 349 -0.89 17.56 9.87
N LEU A 350 -0.17 16.45 9.62
CA LEU A 350 0.89 16.40 8.63
C LEU A 350 0.27 16.14 7.25
N THR A 351 0.50 17.05 6.31
CA THR A 351 -0.01 16.97 4.93
C THR A 351 1.11 16.67 3.93
N THR A 352 0.74 16.39 2.68
CA THR A 352 1.67 16.21 1.55
C THR A 352 2.42 17.50 1.17
N GLU A 353 2.00 18.64 1.66
CA GLU A 353 2.69 19.92 1.46
C GLU A 353 4.06 19.96 2.14
N VAL A 354 4.25 19.13 3.19
CA VAL A 354 5.56 18.97 3.83
C VAL A 354 6.36 17.93 3.05
N PRO A 355 7.42 18.33 2.33
CA PRO A 355 8.23 17.43 1.55
C PRO A 355 8.94 16.39 2.44
N PRO A 356 9.26 15.20 1.93
CA PRO A 356 9.81 14.12 2.73
C PRO A 356 11.01 14.50 3.58
N GLU A 357 11.94 15.24 3.00
CA GLU A 357 13.19 15.70 3.64
C GLU A 357 12.97 16.73 4.77
N ALA A 358 11.81 17.38 4.79
CA ALA A 358 11.48 18.37 5.82
C ALA A 358 10.62 17.83 6.97
N ARG A 359 10.17 16.56 6.89
CA ARG A 359 9.21 15.98 7.86
C ARG A 359 9.82 15.82 9.25
N GLU A 360 11.07 15.40 9.34
CA GLU A 360 11.75 15.27 10.64
C GLU A 360 11.81 16.61 11.37
N ALA A 361 12.32 17.66 10.71
CA ALA A 361 12.34 19.00 11.24
C ALA A 361 10.93 19.56 11.54
N TRP A 362 9.93 19.15 10.77
CA TRP A 362 8.53 19.50 11.05
C TRP A 362 8.05 18.88 12.35
N TYR A 363 8.29 17.57 12.58
CA TYR A 363 7.95 16.90 13.85
C TYR A 363 8.63 17.55 15.04
N GLU A 364 9.91 17.85 14.95
CA GLU A 364 10.64 18.57 16.01
C GLU A 364 10.00 19.92 16.36
N ARG A 365 9.61 20.71 15.35
CA ARG A 365 8.90 21.98 15.59
C ARG A 365 7.59 21.78 16.30
N GLN A 366 6.81 20.76 15.92
CA GLN A 366 5.53 20.46 16.55
C GLN A 366 5.74 20.03 18.02
N LEU A 367 6.75 19.23 18.29
CA LEU A 367 7.10 18.82 19.65
C LEU A 367 7.47 20.02 20.54
N ARG A 368 8.28 20.95 20.02
CA ARG A 368 8.64 22.21 20.72
C ARG A 368 7.43 23.10 20.95
N ALA A 369 6.47 23.11 20.04
CA ALA A 369 5.17 23.81 20.21
C ALA A 369 4.24 23.09 21.19
N GLY A 370 4.64 21.93 21.72
CA GLY A 370 3.89 21.18 22.71
C GLY A 370 2.71 20.40 22.12
N VAL A 371 2.74 20.03 20.85
CA VAL A 371 1.74 19.17 20.21
C VAL A 371 1.69 17.82 20.92
N GLN A 372 0.48 17.35 21.18
CA GLN A 372 0.19 16.13 21.94
C GLN A 372 -0.24 14.97 21.03
N ALA A 373 -0.86 15.29 19.89
CA ALA A 373 -1.28 14.32 18.89
C ALA A 373 -0.97 14.83 17.47
N VAL A 374 -0.55 13.93 16.60
CA VAL A 374 -0.34 14.23 15.16
C VAL A 374 -1.24 13.30 14.36
N ILE A 375 -1.95 13.86 13.38
CA ILE A 375 -2.77 13.08 12.44
C ILE A 375 -2.09 13.10 11.08
N CYS A 376 -1.98 11.95 10.41
CA CYS A 376 -1.50 11.91 9.03
C CYS A 376 -1.91 10.64 8.30
N HIS A 377 -1.67 10.63 6.99
CA HIS A 377 -1.71 9.40 6.20
C HIS A 377 -0.45 8.55 6.52
N PRO A 378 -0.59 7.23 6.78
CA PRO A 378 0.54 6.39 7.18
C PRO A 378 1.69 6.35 6.16
N LYS A 379 1.42 6.51 4.87
CA LYS A 379 2.48 6.62 3.84
C LYS A 379 3.39 7.85 4.00
N LEU A 380 2.95 8.90 4.67
CA LEU A 380 3.79 10.08 4.89
C LEU A 380 4.92 9.82 5.88
N VAL A 381 4.78 8.82 6.73
CA VAL A 381 5.76 8.43 7.74
C VAL A 381 6.37 7.05 7.48
N GLN A 382 6.00 6.43 6.37
CA GLN A 382 6.41 5.07 6.02
C GLN A 382 7.93 4.93 5.82
N THR A 383 8.62 5.98 5.38
CA THR A 383 10.06 5.99 5.11
C THR A 383 10.77 7.08 5.89
N GLY A 384 11.92 6.73 6.50
CA GLY A 384 12.90 7.69 7.01
C GLY A 384 12.53 8.45 8.29
N LEU A 385 11.42 8.14 8.96
CA LEU A 385 11.03 8.83 10.20
C LEU A 385 10.98 7.88 11.39
N ASP A 386 11.59 8.26 12.49
CA ASP A 386 11.45 7.61 13.79
C ASP A 386 10.52 8.43 14.69
N LEU A 387 9.44 7.79 15.15
CA LEU A 387 8.40 8.44 15.94
C LEU A 387 8.50 8.09 17.43
N ILE A 388 9.71 8.13 17.99
CA ILE A 388 10.00 7.73 19.38
C ILE A 388 9.15 8.53 20.38
N GLU A 389 8.93 9.82 20.10
CA GLU A 389 8.14 10.71 20.95
C GLU A 389 6.63 10.41 20.97
N PHE A 390 6.18 9.51 20.09
CA PHE A 390 4.77 9.09 19.97
C PHE A 390 4.62 7.59 20.26
N PRO A 391 4.77 7.15 21.52
CA PRO A 391 4.73 5.73 21.88
C PRO A 391 3.34 5.09 21.73
N THR A 392 2.30 5.86 21.44
CA THR A 392 0.96 5.35 21.13
C THR A 392 0.57 5.68 19.70
N ILE A 393 0.26 4.66 18.94
CA ILE A 393 -0.21 4.76 17.55
C ILE A 393 -1.68 4.35 17.50
N LEU A 394 -2.51 5.17 16.87
CA LEU A 394 -3.94 4.94 16.71
C LEU A 394 -4.28 4.90 15.22
N PHE A 395 -4.68 3.76 14.71
CA PHE A 395 -5.26 3.66 13.37
C PHE A 395 -6.75 3.95 13.47
N TYR A 396 -7.15 5.14 13.09
CA TYR A 396 -8.56 5.50 12.94
C TYR A 396 -9.13 4.86 11.68
N GLU A 397 -8.37 4.87 10.59
CA GLU A 397 -8.63 4.14 9.37
C GLU A 397 -7.41 3.26 9.05
N THR A 398 -7.63 1.99 8.74
CA THR A 398 -6.53 1.04 8.50
C THR A 398 -6.18 0.87 7.02
N GLY A 399 -7.14 1.10 6.10
CA GLY A 399 -7.00 0.67 4.72
C GLY A 399 -6.86 -0.86 4.62
N TYR A 400 -6.27 -1.35 3.54
CA TYR A 400 -6.10 -2.79 3.27
C TYR A 400 -4.67 -3.18 2.83
N SER A 401 -3.68 -2.32 3.09
CA SER A 401 -2.26 -2.58 2.80
C SER A 401 -1.50 -3.02 4.04
N ILE A 402 -1.14 -4.29 4.09
CA ILE A 402 -0.37 -4.88 5.20
C ILE A 402 1.01 -4.24 5.33
N TYR A 403 1.68 -3.95 4.20
CA TYR A 403 2.98 -3.28 4.20
C TYR A 403 2.94 -1.92 4.89
N VAL A 404 2.00 -1.09 4.47
CA VAL A 404 1.83 0.25 5.04
C VAL A 404 1.51 0.16 6.53
N LEU A 405 0.64 -0.77 6.90
CA LEU A 405 0.25 -0.98 8.30
C LEU A 405 1.45 -1.43 9.15
N ARG A 406 2.20 -2.45 8.73
CA ARG A 406 3.38 -2.95 9.47
C ARG A 406 4.46 -1.88 9.62
N GLN A 407 4.78 -1.18 8.54
CA GLN A 407 5.81 -0.15 8.58
C GLN A 407 5.39 1.03 9.47
N ALA A 408 4.15 1.49 9.36
CA ALA A 408 3.65 2.59 10.17
C ALA A 408 3.50 2.20 11.65
N SER A 409 3.06 0.98 11.96
CA SER A 409 2.89 0.52 13.36
C SER A 409 4.21 0.39 14.11
N ARG A 410 5.33 0.16 13.42
CA ARG A 410 6.65 -0.02 14.05
C ARG A 410 7.52 1.24 14.09
N ARG A 411 7.01 2.40 13.64
CA ARG A 411 7.78 3.66 13.62
C ARG A 411 8.13 4.20 15.02
N SER A 412 7.33 3.87 16.01
CA SER A 412 7.59 4.24 17.41
C SER A 412 8.39 3.18 18.18
N TRP A 413 8.44 1.94 17.67
CA TRP A 413 9.17 0.83 18.30
C TRP A 413 10.56 0.68 17.68
N ARG A 414 11.48 1.49 18.15
CA ARG A 414 12.84 1.64 17.63
C ARG A 414 13.86 1.66 18.76
N ILE A 415 15.12 1.43 18.43
CA ILE A 415 16.22 1.61 19.37
C ILE A 415 16.19 3.04 19.92
N GLY A 416 16.25 3.18 21.25
CA GLY A 416 16.09 4.46 21.93
C GLY A 416 14.69 4.73 22.49
N GLN A 417 13.68 3.94 22.14
CA GLN A 417 12.36 4.03 22.76
C GLN A 417 12.44 3.49 24.21
N ARG A 418 11.87 4.27 25.14
CA ARG A 418 11.88 3.93 26.58
C ARG A 418 10.50 3.56 27.12
N LEU A 419 9.44 3.94 26.42
CA LEU A 419 8.07 3.68 26.83
C LEU A 419 7.50 2.47 26.10
N PRO A 420 6.69 1.62 26.74
CA PRO A 420 5.95 0.57 26.06
C PRO A 420 5.20 1.13 24.84
N VAL A 421 5.34 0.52 23.69
CA VAL A 421 4.65 0.96 22.47
C VAL A 421 3.30 0.27 22.36
N LYS A 422 2.27 1.04 22.12
CA LYS A 422 0.90 0.56 21.90
C LYS A 422 0.41 0.98 20.53
N VAL A 423 -0.10 0.02 19.80
CA VAL A 423 -0.75 0.23 18.51
C VAL A 423 -2.21 -0.19 18.65
N LYS A 424 -3.13 0.72 18.35
CA LYS A 424 -4.57 0.49 18.52
C LYS A 424 -5.27 0.67 17.18
N PHE A 425 -6.05 -0.32 16.79
CA PHE A 425 -6.84 -0.33 15.55
C PHE A 425 -8.31 -0.12 15.90
N LEU A 426 -8.86 1.03 15.55
CA LEU A 426 -10.26 1.34 15.78
C LEU A 426 -11.09 0.92 14.56
N HIS A 427 -12.16 0.21 14.80
CA HIS A 427 -13.12 -0.16 13.76
C HIS A 427 -14.54 -0.16 14.31
N TYR A 428 -15.52 0.00 13.44
CA TYR A 428 -16.89 -0.30 13.79
C TYR A 428 -17.13 -1.80 13.77
N ALA A 429 -17.67 -2.33 14.89
CA ALA A 429 -18.03 -3.73 15.01
C ALA A 429 -19.14 -4.10 14.03
N GLN A 430 -19.16 -5.37 13.59
CA GLN A 430 -20.13 -5.92 12.64
C GLN A 430 -20.20 -5.17 11.30
N THR A 431 -19.05 -4.66 10.82
CA THR A 431 -18.95 -3.95 9.56
C THR A 431 -17.85 -4.52 8.67
N MET A 432 -17.80 -4.02 7.45
CA MET A 432 -16.72 -4.34 6.53
C MET A 432 -15.33 -3.90 7.03
N GLN A 433 -15.26 -2.92 7.96
CA GLN A 433 -14.01 -2.54 8.62
C GLN A 433 -13.47 -3.68 9.49
N GLU A 434 -14.33 -4.36 10.26
CA GLU A 434 -13.95 -5.54 11.06
C GLU A 434 -13.48 -6.69 10.18
N THR A 435 -14.24 -6.98 9.12
CA THR A 435 -13.88 -8.00 8.13
C THR A 435 -12.51 -7.73 7.51
N CYS A 436 -12.26 -6.50 7.09
CA CYS A 436 -10.98 -6.08 6.51
C CYS A 436 -9.82 -6.30 7.50
N LEU A 437 -9.97 -5.84 8.75
CA LEU A 437 -8.96 -6.00 9.80
C LEU A 437 -8.68 -7.47 10.09
N ARG A 438 -9.69 -8.31 10.16
CA ARG A 438 -9.58 -9.75 10.38
C ARG A 438 -8.80 -10.43 9.23
N LEU A 439 -9.11 -10.09 7.99
CA LEU A 439 -8.40 -10.62 6.82
C LEU A 439 -6.94 -10.14 6.76
N MET A 440 -6.69 -8.89 7.11
CA MET A 440 -5.33 -8.37 7.23
C MET A 440 -4.53 -9.10 8.31
N GLY A 441 -5.14 -9.37 9.47
CA GLY A 441 -4.51 -10.15 10.54
C GLY A 441 -4.13 -11.56 10.08
N LYS A 442 -5.03 -12.26 9.38
CA LYS A 442 -4.74 -13.58 8.79
C LYS A 442 -3.57 -13.52 7.80
N LYS A 443 -3.56 -12.57 6.88
CA LYS A 443 -2.44 -12.40 5.94
C LYS A 443 -1.12 -12.06 6.63
N LEU A 444 -1.17 -11.32 7.72
CA LEU A 444 0.01 -10.99 8.52
C LEU A 444 0.59 -12.25 9.20
N LEU A 445 -0.25 -13.16 9.70
CA LEU A 445 0.19 -14.45 10.25
C LEU A 445 0.95 -15.27 9.19
N VAL A 446 0.46 -15.29 7.94
CA VAL A 446 1.15 -15.97 6.83
C VAL A 446 2.52 -15.35 6.56
N SER A 447 2.58 -14.01 6.48
CA SER A 447 3.84 -13.31 6.24
C SER A 447 4.90 -13.60 7.33
N LEU A 448 4.49 -13.61 8.60
CA LEU A 448 5.36 -13.93 9.72
C LEU A 448 5.86 -15.40 9.69
N ALA A 449 4.99 -16.33 9.29
CA ALA A 449 5.38 -17.73 9.13
C ALA A 449 6.47 -17.91 8.07
N MET A 450 6.41 -17.14 6.97
CA MET A 450 7.42 -17.17 5.91
C MET A 450 8.74 -16.47 6.27
N GLU A 451 8.72 -15.56 7.24
CA GLU A 451 9.91 -14.89 7.75
C GLU A 451 10.67 -15.74 8.81
N GLY A 452 10.37 -17.03 8.92
CA GLY A 452 11.04 -17.96 9.85
C GLY A 452 10.36 -18.05 11.22
N LYS A 453 9.31 -17.28 11.49
CA LYS A 453 8.47 -17.40 12.68
C LYS A 453 7.33 -18.41 12.39
N PHE A 454 7.71 -19.67 12.23
CA PHE A 454 6.76 -20.75 11.92
C PHE A 454 5.75 -20.96 13.03
N SER A 455 4.47 -20.98 12.66
CA SER A 455 3.40 -21.48 13.53
C SER A 455 2.50 -22.42 12.74
N SER A 456 1.95 -23.44 13.40
CA SER A 456 0.98 -24.37 12.82
C SER A 456 -0.24 -23.65 12.26
N GLU A 457 -0.68 -22.57 12.89
CA GLU A 457 -1.83 -21.76 12.47
C GLU A 457 -1.50 -20.86 11.27
N GLY A 458 -0.27 -20.36 11.14
CA GLY A 458 0.18 -19.61 9.96
C GLY A 458 0.14 -20.42 8.68
N LEU A 459 0.46 -21.71 8.74
CA LEU A 459 0.37 -22.62 7.59
C LEU A 459 -1.08 -22.99 7.22
N GLN A 460 -1.99 -23.04 8.19
CA GLN A 460 -3.41 -23.33 7.94
C GLN A 460 -4.17 -22.13 7.36
N SER A 461 -3.76 -20.90 7.69
CA SER A 461 -4.37 -19.68 7.17
C SER A 461 -4.04 -19.40 5.69
N ILE A 462 -3.14 -20.17 5.10
CA ILE A 462 -2.74 -20.10 3.67
C ILE A 462 -3.92 -20.46 2.74
N ASN A 463 -4.93 -21.16 3.21
CA ASN A 463 -6.02 -21.67 2.39
C ASN A 463 -7.09 -20.63 2.00
N ASP A 464 -7.08 -19.42 2.54
CA ASP A 464 -8.14 -18.45 2.29
C ASP A 464 -7.59 -17.13 1.69
N GLU A 465 -7.89 -16.92 0.41
CA GLU A 465 -8.17 -15.65 -0.27
C GLU A 465 -7.00 -14.77 -0.80
N ASP A 466 -6.96 -14.65 -2.12
CA ASP A 466 -5.91 -13.99 -2.92
C ASP A 466 -5.86 -12.47 -2.83
N ASP A 467 -7.01 -11.83 -2.56
CA ASP A 467 -7.15 -10.40 -2.47
C ASP A 467 -8.11 -10.06 -1.33
N ILE A 468 -7.72 -9.18 -0.44
CA ILE A 468 -8.57 -8.73 0.66
C ILE A 468 -9.91 -8.21 0.14
N LEU A 469 -9.91 -7.47 -0.97
CA LEU A 469 -11.15 -6.96 -1.56
C LEU A 469 -12.05 -8.08 -2.07
N MET A 470 -11.50 -9.08 -2.75
CA MET A 470 -12.28 -10.23 -3.22
C MET A 470 -12.77 -11.10 -2.08
N ALA A 471 -11.99 -11.22 -1.01
CA ALA A 471 -12.37 -11.89 0.21
C ALA A 471 -13.53 -11.19 0.90
N MET A 472 -13.43 -9.88 1.05
CA MET A 472 -14.49 -9.04 1.61
C MET A 472 -15.78 -9.15 0.78
N ALA A 473 -15.67 -9.12 -0.57
CA ALA A 473 -16.82 -9.27 -1.46
C ALA A 473 -17.52 -10.62 -1.30
N ARG A 474 -16.75 -11.69 -1.14
CA ARG A 474 -17.31 -13.04 -0.92
C ARG A 474 -18.00 -13.14 0.42
N GLU A 475 -17.38 -12.67 1.49
CA GLU A 475 -18.00 -12.67 2.82
C GLU A 475 -19.30 -11.87 2.84
N LEU A 476 -19.31 -10.72 2.14
CA LEU A 476 -20.50 -9.89 2.01
C LEU A 476 -21.66 -10.61 1.33
N VAL A 477 -21.39 -11.42 0.29
CA VAL A 477 -22.42 -12.10 -0.51
C VAL A 477 -22.85 -13.44 0.11
N THR A 478 -21.97 -14.14 0.85
CA THR A 478 -22.23 -15.52 1.29
C THR A 478 -22.97 -15.64 2.62
N GLU A 479 -23.29 -14.54 3.31
CA GLU A 479 -23.99 -14.52 4.62
C GLU A 479 -23.45 -15.53 5.67
N LYS A 480 -22.26 -16.07 5.47
CA LYS A 480 -21.60 -16.86 6.49
C LYS A 480 -21.36 -15.95 7.67
N GLY A 481 -22.16 -16.18 8.70
CA GLY A 481 -22.13 -15.41 9.93
C GLY A 481 -20.73 -15.16 10.41
N ILE A 482 -20.57 -14.10 11.15
CA ILE A 482 -19.35 -13.54 11.70
C ILE A 482 -18.40 -14.68 12.08
N GLY A 483 -17.40 -14.90 11.25
CA GLY A 483 -16.30 -15.79 11.56
C GLY A 483 -15.58 -15.30 12.81
N GLU A 484 -14.45 -15.89 13.12
CA GLU A 484 -13.58 -15.44 14.20
C GLU A 484 -13.44 -13.92 14.22
N ARG A 485 -13.64 -13.30 15.39
CA ARG A 485 -13.58 -11.83 15.54
C ARG A 485 -12.17 -11.30 15.26
N ALA A 486 -12.08 -10.07 14.78
CA ALA A 486 -10.81 -9.44 14.45
C ALA A 486 -9.86 -9.39 15.66
N ASP A 487 -10.38 -9.10 16.86
CA ASP A 487 -9.62 -9.06 18.10
C ASP A 487 -8.99 -10.42 18.44
N ALA A 488 -9.70 -11.54 18.20
CA ALA A 488 -9.18 -12.88 18.44
C ALA A 488 -8.03 -13.24 17.48
N VAL A 489 -8.17 -12.92 16.18
CA VAL A 489 -7.10 -13.12 15.18
C VAL A 489 -5.85 -12.30 15.54
N TRP A 490 -6.03 -11.04 15.93
CA TRP A 490 -4.91 -10.18 16.31
C TRP A 490 -4.28 -10.57 17.66
N ALA A 491 -5.06 -11.09 18.60
CA ALA A 491 -4.52 -11.64 19.85
C ALA A 491 -3.60 -12.86 19.62
N THR A 492 -3.85 -13.64 18.59
CA THR A 492 -2.99 -14.77 18.20
C THR A 492 -1.63 -14.29 17.67
N LEU A 493 -1.58 -13.14 16.99
CA LEU A 493 -0.34 -12.52 16.54
C LEU A 493 0.59 -12.10 17.70
N GLN A 494 0.02 -11.73 18.84
CA GLN A 494 0.81 -11.22 19.98
C GLN A 494 1.37 -12.33 20.88
N LYS A 495 0.82 -13.53 20.83
CA LYS A 495 1.33 -14.68 21.60
C LYS A 495 2.59 -15.29 21.00
N LYS A 496 3.04 -14.77 19.91
CA LYS A 496 4.21 -15.20 19.11
C LYS A 496 5.27 -14.12 19.05
#